data_de9716280fb346f2e2946fd6459d0d96
#
_entry.id   de9716280fb346f2e2946fd6459d0d96
#
_cell.length_a   1.000
_cell.length_b   1.000
_cell.length_c   1.000
_cell.angle_alpha   90.00
_cell.angle_beta   90.00
_cell.angle_gamma   90.00
#
_symmetry.space_group_name_H-M   'P 1'
#
loop_
_entity.id
_entity.type
_entity.pdbx_description
1 polymer ?
#
loop_
_entity_poly.entity_id
_entity_poly.type
_entity_poly.pdbx_seq_one_letter_code
_entity_poly.pdbx_strand_id
1 'polypeptide(L)'
;MQQTSKTLMGRFVHALTFELVAIALCAPLGAWLLDMPVSHVGALTVLVSLIAMAWNIAFNALFDRFERRARVARTLRMRVVHAVAFELGLVAMVVPLAAWWLNVGIVDALLLDLGIVLFFLPYTFGFNLAYDALRARIVARRVAAQAG
;
A
#
# COMPACT_ATOMS: atom_id res chain seq x y z
N MET A 1 19.16 -21.98 -1.72
CA MET A 1 17.84 -21.47 -2.15
C MET A 1 18.09 -20.30 -3.09
N GLN A 2 17.98 -20.51 -4.41
CA GLN A 2 18.12 -19.43 -5.39
C GLN A 2 16.86 -18.56 -5.31
N GLN A 3 17.01 -17.35 -4.80
CA GLN A 3 16.01 -16.31 -5.01
C GLN A 3 15.99 -15.98 -6.52
N THR A 4 15.06 -16.58 -7.25
CA THR A 4 14.79 -16.17 -8.62
C THR A 4 14.37 -14.70 -8.57
N SER A 5 15.24 -13.80 -9.07
CA SER A 5 14.95 -12.38 -9.18
C SER A 5 13.61 -12.20 -9.89
N LYS A 6 12.62 -11.64 -9.18
CA LYS A 6 11.30 -11.35 -9.78
C LYS A 6 11.54 -10.41 -10.95
N THR A 7 11.13 -10.78 -12.15
CA THR A 7 11.18 -9.91 -13.32
C THR A 7 10.38 -8.63 -13.05
N LEU A 8 10.69 -7.53 -13.73
CA LEU A 8 9.94 -6.27 -13.60
C LEU A 8 8.43 -6.50 -13.79
N MET A 9 8.05 -7.31 -14.78
CA MET A 9 6.66 -7.71 -15.01
C MET A 9 6.08 -8.48 -13.82
N GLY A 10 6.85 -9.39 -13.20
CA GLY A 10 6.39 -10.13 -12.03
C GLY A 10 6.19 -9.23 -10.79
N ARG A 11 6.98 -8.16 -10.65
CA ARG A 11 6.78 -7.15 -9.60
C ARG A 11 5.55 -6.31 -9.87
N PHE A 12 5.32 -5.92 -11.11
CA PHE A 12 4.15 -5.16 -11.52
C PHE A 12 2.86 -5.95 -11.30
N VAL A 13 2.80 -7.21 -11.76
CA VAL A 13 1.64 -8.09 -11.54
C VAL A 13 1.35 -8.30 -10.06
N HIS A 14 2.40 -8.50 -9.24
CA HIS A 14 2.24 -8.62 -7.79
C HIS A 14 1.63 -7.36 -7.17
N ALA A 15 2.16 -6.18 -7.52
CA ALA A 15 1.66 -4.91 -7.00
C ALA A 15 0.23 -4.64 -7.44
N LEU A 16 -0.08 -4.88 -8.72
CA LEU A 16 -1.44 -4.71 -9.25
C LEU A 16 -2.44 -5.66 -8.58
N THR A 17 -2.07 -6.94 -8.41
CA THR A 17 -2.93 -7.92 -7.74
C THR A 17 -3.15 -7.55 -6.27
N PHE A 18 -2.09 -7.10 -5.58
CA PHE A 18 -2.18 -6.61 -4.21
C PHE A 18 -3.20 -5.47 -4.09
N GLU A 19 -3.10 -4.48 -4.97
CA GLU A 19 -3.96 -3.30 -4.97
C GLU A 19 -5.42 -3.66 -5.30
N LEU A 20 -5.65 -4.47 -6.32
CA LEU A 20 -7.00 -4.88 -6.71
C LEU A 20 -7.70 -5.68 -5.60
N VAL A 21 -6.98 -6.58 -4.92
CA VAL A 21 -7.55 -7.34 -3.78
C VAL A 21 -7.78 -6.41 -2.59
N ALA A 22 -6.88 -5.47 -2.31
CA ALA A 22 -7.06 -4.48 -1.26
C ALA A 22 -8.32 -3.64 -1.49
N ILE A 23 -8.51 -3.10 -2.69
CA ILE A 23 -9.70 -2.32 -3.06
C ILE A 23 -10.97 -3.19 -2.94
N ALA A 24 -10.93 -4.43 -3.45
CA ALA A 24 -12.07 -5.35 -3.37
C ALA A 24 -12.49 -5.71 -1.94
N LEU A 25 -11.58 -5.63 -0.98
CA LEU A 25 -11.86 -5.84 0.44
C LEU A 25 -12.24 -4.54 1.15
N CYS A 26 -11.45 -3.48 0.97
CA CYS A 26 -11.63 -2.22 1.69
C CYS A 26 -12.89 -1.47 1.26
N ALA A 27 -13.23 -1.46 -0.05
CA ALA A 27 -14.37 -0.69 -0.51
C ALA A 27 -15.71 -1.22 0.00
N PRO A 28 -16.03 -2.54 -0.04
CA PRO A 28 -17.26 -3.06 0.56
C PRO A 28 -17.27 -2.96 2.09
N LEU A 29 -16.13 -3.22 2.75
CA LEU A 29 -16.03 -3.13 4.21
C LEU A 29 -16.25 -1.68 4.66
N GLY A 30 -15.60 -0.72 4.04
CA GLY A 30 -15.77 0.69 4.33
C GLY A 30 -17.20 1.18 4.03
N ALA A 31 -17.79 0.73 2.92
CA ALA A 31 -19.17 1.03 2.58
C ALA A 31 -20.15 0.53 3.64
N TRP A 32 -19.95 -0.68 4.12
CA TRP A 32 -20.75 -1.24 5.21
C TRP A 32 -20.56 -0.50 6.54
N LEU A 33 -19.31 -0.16 6.90
CA LEU A 33 -19.01 0.55 8.15
C LEU A 33 -19.55 1.98 8.17
N LEU A 34 -19.56 2.65 7.01
CA LEU A 34 -19.96 4.06 6.88
C LEU A 34 -21.41 4.24 6.42
N ASP A 35 -22.13 3.14 6.16
CA ASP A 35 -23.48 3.16 5.57
C ASP A 35 -23.53 4.00 4.27
N MET A 36 -22.53 3.80 3.41
CA MET A 36 -22.37 4.54 2.16
C MET A 36 -22.34 3.60 0.94
N PRO A 37 -22.67 4.10 -0.27
CA PRO A 37 -22.57 3.30 -1.49
C PRO A 37 -21.12 2.81 -1.72
N VAL A 38 -20.96 1.54 -2.12
CA VAL A 38 -19.65 0.92 -2.41
C VAL A 38 -18.89 1.72 -3.48
N SER A 39 -19.60 2.28 -4.47
CA SER A 39 -19.00 3.11 -5.52
C SER A 39 -18.37 4.38 -4.96
N HIS A 40 -18.99 5.00 -3.95
CA HIS A 40 -18.50 6.22 -3.32
C HIS A 40 -17.23 5.96 -2.51
N VAL A 41 -17.25 4.92 -1.67
CA VAL A 41 -16.08 4.51 -0.87
C VAL A 41 -14.98 3.93 -1.77
N GLY A 42 -15.33 3.16 -2.78
CA GLY A 42 -14.40 2.62 -3.76
C GLY A 42 -13.67 3.69 -4.55
N ALA A 43 -14.36 4.74 -4.99
CA ALA A 43 -13.74 5.88 -5.66
C ALA A 43 -12.72 6.59 -4.75
N LEU A 44 -13.06 6.80 -3.47
CA LEU A 44 -12.12 7.36 -2.49
C LEU A 44 -10.91 6.44 -2.31
N THR A 45 -11.11 5.13 -2.17
CA THR A 45 -10.02 4.16 -2.00
C THR A 45 -9.06 4.22 -3.18
N VAL A 46 -9.54 4.25 -4.40
CA VAL A 46 -8.70 4.40 -5.61
C VAL A 46 -7.94 5.72 -5.60
N LEU A 47 -8.61 6.82 -5.25
CA LEU A 47 -7.98 8.14 -5.20
C LEU A 47 -6.87 8.21 -4.14
N VAL A 48 -7.11 7.66 -2.95
CA VAL A 48 -6.12 7.55 -1.86
C VAL A 48 -4.92 6.72 -2.30
N SER A 49 -5.15 5.57 -2.96
CA SER A 49 -4.07 4.74 -3.51
C SER A 49 -3.20 5.49 -4.52
N LEU A 50 -3.81 6.27 -5.42
CA LEU A 50 -3.07 7.08 -6.39
C LEU A 50 -2.25 8.17 -5.69
N ILE A 51 -2.82 8.85 -4.70
CA ILE A 51 -2.11 9.86 -3.89
C ILE A 51 -0.95 9.21 -3.15
N ALA A 52 -1.16 8.07 -2.49
CA ALA A 52 -0.12 7.35 -1.77
C ALA A 52 1.03 6.92 -2.68
N MET A 53 0.71 6.44 -3.89
CA MET A 53 1.72 6.08 -4.90
C MET A 53 2.52 7.30 -5.37
N ALA A 54 1.85 8.40 -5.71
CA ALA A 54 2.50 9.64 -6.14
C ALA A 54 3.38 10.21 -5.02
N TRP A 55 2.86 10.23 -3.77
CA TRP A 55 3.59 10.66 -2.60
C TRP A 55 4.82 9.80 -2.35
N ASN A 56 4.69 8.49 -2.45
CA ASN A 56 5.82 7.55 -2.28
C ASN A 56 6.96 7.89 -3.25
N ILE A 57 6.66 8.11 -4.53
CA ILE A 57 7.66 8.47 -5.54
C ILE A 57 8.28 9.83 -5.23
N ALA A 58 7.45 10.84 -5.00
CA ALA A 58 7.89 12.21 -4.76
C ALA A 58 8.72 12.33 -3.48
N PHE A 59 8.22 11.77 -2.38
CA PHE A 59 8.88 11.84 -1.08
C PHE A 59 10.23 11.13 -1.09
N ASN A 60 10.30 9.91 -1.63
CA ASN A 60 11.58 9.19 -1.71
C ASN A 60 12.60 9.96 -2.56
N ALA A 61 12.20 10.54 -3.69
CA ALA A 61 13.08 11.35 -4.52
C ALA A 61 13.57 12.61 -3.79
N LEU A 62 12.68 13.28 -3.06
CA LEU A 62 13.01 14.48 -2.27
C LEU A 62 13.95 14.13 -1.10
N PHE A 63 13.64 13.05 -0.38
CA PHE A 63 14.43 12.63 0.76
C PHE A 63 15.82 12.15 0.35
N ASP A 64 15.94 11.39 -0.72
CA ASP A 64 17.23 10.99 -1.30
C ASP A 64 18.06 12.22 -1.74
N ARG A 65 17.39 13.25 -2.28
CA ARG A 65 18.07 14.50 -2.64
C ARG A 65 18.55 15.26 -1.40
N PHE A 66 17.77 15.26 -0.34
CA PHE A 66 18.14 15.85 0.95
C PHE A 66 19.34 15.11 1.56
N GLU A 67 19.31 13.76 1.66
CA GLU A 67 20.41 12.95 2.19
C GLU A 67 21.72 13.23 1.43
N ARG A 68 21.67 13.29 0.09
CA ARG A 68 22.84 13.59 -0.74
C ARG A 68 23.39 15.00 -0.50
N ARG A 69 22.52 16.01 -0.38
CA ARG A 69 22.96 17.40 -0.14
C ARG A 69 23.51 17.61 1.26
N ALA A 70 22.86 17.05 2.26
CA ALA A 70 23.25 17.17 3.65
C ALA A 70 24.41 16.22 4.04
N ARG A 71 24.84 15.32 3.13
CA ARG A 71 25.87 14.30 3.38
C ARG A 71 25.59 13.46 4.64
N VAL A 72 24.32 13.20 4.92
CA VAL A 72 23.89 12.45 6.11
C VAL A 72 23.99 10.96 5.86
N ALA A 73 24.62 10.22 6.77
CA ALA A 73 24.68 8.76 6.70
C ALA A 73 23.30 8.14 6.99
N ARG A 74 22.97 7.03 6.32
CA ARG A 74 21.73 6.24 6.53
C ARG A 74 21.77 5.46 7.85
N THR A 75 21.73 6.17 8.95
CA THR A 75 21.65 5.60 10.31
C THR A 75 20.23 5.12 10.62
N LEU A 76 20.06 4.35 11.70
CA LEU A 76 18.73 3.96 12.20
C LEU A 76 17.86 5.20 12.50
N ARG A 77 18.45 6.25 13.09
CA ARG A 77 17.75 7.51 13.37
C ARG A 77 17.21 8.15 12.09
N MET A 78 18.00 8.19 11.01
CA MET A 78 17.57 8.74 9.73
C MET A 78 16.45 7.92 9.09
N ARG A 79 16.46 6.59 9.26
CA ARG A 79 15.35 5.73 8.81
C ARG A 79 14.06 6.02 9.57
N VAL A 80 14.14 6.26 10.88
CA VAL A 80 12.97 6.65 11.68
C VAL A 80 12.45 8.02 11.25
N VAL A 81 13.33 9.01 11.06
CA VAL A 81 12.95 10.35 10.54
C VAL A 81 12.27 10.23 9.18
N HIS A 82 12.82 9.42 8.26
CA HIS A 82 12.21 9.17 6.95
C HIS A 82 10.79 8.60 7.11
N ALA A 83 10.63 7.54 7.92
CA ALA A 83 9.33 6.90 8.10
C ALA A 83 8.29 7.85 8.71
N VAL A 84 8.67 8.58 9.77
CA VAL A 84 7.78 9.56 10.42
C VAL A 84 7.41 10.71 9.49
N ALA A 85 8.38 11.27 8.77
CA ALA A 85 8.12 12.36 7.83
C ALA A 85 7.25 11.91 6.65
N PHE A 86 7.47 10.68 6.15
CA PHE A 86 6.63 10.07 5.13
C PHE A 86 5.18 9.95 5.58
N GLU A 87 4.97 9.36 6.77
CA GLU A 87 3.64 9.13 7.34
C GLU A 87 2.90 10.45 7.62
N LEU A 88 3.56 11.41 8.26
CA LEU A 88 2.97 12.72 8.52
C LEU A 88 2.54 13.44 7.24
N GLY A 89 3.35 13.35 6.18
CA GLY A 89 3.01 13.94 4.89
C GLY A 89 1.83 13.25 4.22
N LEU A 90 1.74 11.92 4.31
CA LEU A 90 0.62 11.15 3.77
C LEU A 90 -0.67 11.46 4.53
N VAL A 91 -0.65 11.41 5.86
CA VAL A 91 -1.78 11.76 6.74
C VAL A 91 -2.28 13.18 6.47
N ALA A 92 -1.37 14.15 6.30
CA ALA A 92 -1.73 15.54 6.01
C ALA A 92 -2.46 15.73 4.67
N MET A 93 -2.32 14.80 3.72
CA MET A 93 -3.04 14.82 2.45
C MET A 93 -4.30 13.96 2.49
N VAL A 94 -4.20 12.74 3.02
CA VAL A 94 -5.28 11.76 2.98
C VAL A 94 -6.40 12.09 3.95
N VAL A 95 -6.08 12.48 5.19
CA VAL A 95 -7.09 12.71 6.22
C VAL A 95 -8.02 13.89 5.87
N PRO A 96 -7.54 15.08 5.44
CA PRO A 96 -8.44 16.16 5.02
C PRO A 96 -9.27 15.79 3.78
N LEU A 97 -8.69 15.05 2.84
CA LEU A 97 -9.41 14.56 1.67
C LEU A 97 -10.55 13.60 2.07
N ALA A 98 -10.24 12.62 2.93
CA ALA A 98 -11.23 11.65 3.42
C ALA A 98 -12.34 12.34 4.23
N ALA A 99 -11.98 13.27 5.11
CA ALA A 99 -12.94 14.06 5.89
C ALA A 99 -13.91 14.82 4.98
N TRP A 100 -13.38 15.50 3.96
CA TRP A 100 -14.19 16.23 3.00
C TRP A 100 -15.06 15.29 2.14
N TRP A 101 -14.46 14.21 1.62
CA TRP A 101 -15.16 13.27 0.72
C TRP A 101 -16.29 12.52 1.42
N LEU A 102 -16.03 12.04 2.64
CA LEU A 102 -16.99 11.26 3.43
C LEU A 102 -17.93 12.14 4.26
N ASN A 103 -17.71 13.47 4.26
CA ASN A 103 -18.45 14.43 5.09
C ASN A 103 -18.43 14.07 6.58
N VAL A 104 -17.26 13.70 7.10
CA VAL A 104 -17.00 13.36 8.50
C VAL A 104 -16.03 14.33 9.13
N GLY A 105 -15.93 14.31 10.47
CA GLY A 105 -14.95 15.13 11.19
C GLY A 105 -13.50 14.70 10.90
N ILE A 106 -12.55 15.63 11.04
CA ILE A 106 -11.10 15.34 10.87
C ILE A 106 -10.64 14.22 11.81
N VAL A 107 -11.17 14.19 13.04
CA VAL A 107 -10.84 13.14 14.03
C VAL A 107 -11.36 11.78 13.58
N ASP A 108 -12.60 11.74 13.05
CA ASP A 108 -13.19 10.50 12.55
C ASP A 108 -12.43 10.00 11.31
N ALA A 109 -12.05 10.90 10.40
CA ALA A 109 -11.21 10.57 9.25
C ALA A 109 -9.83 10.04 9.67
N LEU A 110 -9.21 10.61 10.69
CA LEU A 110 -7.94 10.13 11.25
C LEU A 110 -8.10 8.75 11.90
N LEU A 111 -9.20 8.48 12.60
CA LEU A 111 -9.48 7.16 13.16
C LEU A 111 -9.73 6.11 12.07
N LEU A 112 -10.40 6.49 10.98
CA LEU A 112 -10.57 5.64 9.81
C LEU A 112 -9.23 5.32 9.15
N ASP A 113 -8.37 6.32 8.97
CA ASP A 113 -7.01 6.15 8.42
C ASP A 113 -6.18 5.19 9.28
N LEU A 114 -6.18 5.37 10.60
CA LEU A 114 -5.53 4.46 11.54
C LEU A 114 -6.10 3.04 11.45
N GLY A 115 -7.41 2.90 11.32
CA GLY A 115 -8.08 1.61 11.11
C GLY A 115 -7.61 0.91 9.84
N ILE A 116 -7.44 1.67 8.75
CA ILE A 116 -6.90 1.18 7.48
C ILE A 116 -5.45 0.71 7.65
N VAL A 117 -4.60 1.48 8.32
CA VAL A 117 -3.21 1.08 8.61
C VAL A 117 -3.17 -0.23 9.39
N LEU A 118 -3.98 -0.36 10.44
CA LEU A 118 -4.07 -1.59 11.23
C LEU A 118 -4.61 -2.78 10.41
N PHE A 119 -5.53 -2.55 9.49
CA PHE A 119 -6.01 -3.58 8.56
C PHE A 119 -4.90 -4.02 7.59
N PHE A 120 -4.11 -3.08 7.06
CA PHE A 120 -3.07 -3.39 6.09
C PHE A 120 -1.91 -4.21 6.68
N LEU A 121 -1.67 -4.19 7.97
CA LEU A 121 -0.63 -5.00 8.62
C LEU A 121 -0.88 -6.52 8.41
N PRO A 122 -2.01 -7.11 8.90
CA PRO A 122 -2.31 -8.52 8.67
C PRO A 122 -2.61 -8.83 7.20
N TYR A 123 -3.23 -7.89 6.47
CA TYR A 123 -3.50 -8.05 5.04
C TYR A 123 -2.22 -8.27 4.25
N THR A 124 -1.23 -7.39 4.41
CA THR A 124 0.05 -7.47 3.69
C THR A 124 0.76 -8.80 3.97
N PHE A 125 0.77 -9.22 5.23
CA PHE A 125 1.35 -10.50 5.61
C PHE A 125 0.61 -11.68 4.95
N GLY A 126 -0.72 -11.73 5.10
CA GLY A 126 -1.55 -12.80 4.56
C GLY A 126 -1.51 -12.85 3.02
N PHE A 127 -1.59 -11.70 2.35
CA PHE A 127 -1.50 -11.62 0.91
C PHE A 127 -0.17 -12.14 0.37
N ASN A 128 0.96 -11.70 0.95
CA ASN A 128 2.28 -12.15 0.50
C ASN A 128 2.44 -13.65 0.70
N LEU A 129 1.99 -14.20 1.82
CA LEU A 129 2.02 -15.64 2.09
C LEU A 129 1.20 -16.43 1.05
N ALA A 130 -0.04 -15.99 0.79
CA ALA A 130 -0.93 -16.63 -0.18
C ALA A 130 -0.39 -16.53 -1.61
N TYR A 131 0.12 -15.35 -1.98
CA TYR A 131 0.68 -15.10 -3.30
C TYR A 131 1.92 -15.97 -3.58
N ASP A 132 2.84 -16.07 -2.63
CA ASP A 132 4.06 -16.86 -2.76
C ASP A 132 3.71 -18.38 -2.81
N ALA A 133 2.74 -18.84 -2.01
CA ALA A 133 2.26 -20.22 -2.06
C ALA A 133 1.60 -20.57 -3.41
N LEU A 134 0.77 -19.66 -3.94
CA LEU A 134 0.12 -19.85 -5.24
C LEU A 134 1.15 -19.88 -6.37
N ARG A 135 2.11 -18.95 -6.35
CA ARG A 135 3.21 -18.90 -7.33
C ARG A 135 4.04 -20.18 -7.31
N ALA A 136 4.39 -20.68 -6.13
CA ALA A 136 5.14 -21.92 -5.99
C ALA A 136 4.39 -23.11 -6.63
N ARG A 137 3.06 -23.20 -6.40
CA ARG A 137 2.21 -24.24 -7.03
C ARG A 137 2.16 -24.15 -8.55
N ILE A 138 2.04 -22.92 -9.09
CA ILE A 138 2.02 -22.69 -10.55
C ILE A 138 3.35 -23.09 -11.19
N VAL A 139 4.48 -22.71 -10.57
CA VAL A 139 5.81 -23.05 -11.07
C VAL A 139 6.01 -24.58 -11.04
N ALA A 140 5.66 -25.25 -9.93
CA ALA A 140 5.78 -26.69 -9.80
C ALA A 140 4.95 -27.44 -10.87
N ARG A 141 3.72 -26.99 -11.15
CA ARG A 141 2.88 -27.57 -12.22
C ARG A 141 3.49 -27.39 -13.61
N ARG A 142 4.09 -26.22 -13.90
CA ARG A 142 4.75 -25.96 -15.20
C ARG A 142 5.98 -26.85 -15.39
N VAL A 143 6.79 -27.03 -14.35
CA VAL A 143 7.97 -27.92 -14.39
C VAL A 143 7.53 -29.37 -14.61
N ALA A 144 6.50 -29.86 -13.90
CA ALA A 144 5.97 -31.21 -14.09
C ALA A 144 5.43 -31.44 -15.51
N ALA A 145 4.75 -30.45 -16.10
CA ALA A 145 4.21 -30.55 -17.47
C ALA A 145 5.29 -30.48 -18.56
N GLN A 146 6.52 -30.05 -18.27
CA GLN A 146 7.65 -30.02 -19.20
C GLN A 146 8.53 -31.29 -19.09
N ALA A 147 8.36 -32.07 -18.04
CA ALA A 147 9.14 -33.27 -17.77
C ALA A 147 8.44 -34.56 -18.19
N GLY A 148 7.16 -34.53 -18.62
CA GLY A 148 6.38 -35.61 -19.18
C GLY A 148 6.09 -35.42 -20.65
#